data_063c6b55eb3dbda7eb9cc4a7fd3b5f9f
#
_entry.id   063c6b55eb3dbda7eb9cc4a7fd3b5f9f
#
_cell.length_a   1.000
_cell.length_b   1.000
_cell.length_c   1.000
_cell.angle_alpha   90.00
_cell.angle_beta   90.00
_cell.angle_gamma   90.00
#
_symmetry.space_group_name_H-M   'P 1'
#
loop_
_entity.id
_entity.type
_entity.pdbx_description
1 polymer ?
#
loop_
_entity_poly.entity_id
_entity_poly.type
_entity_poly.pdbx_seq_one_letter_code
_entity_poly.pdbx_strand_id
1 'polypeptide(L)'
;MLFRSLDLTYNKLKALSKDFTAEQLPYLYGLDISYNSFDKFPFGPLNCAGLTVYAIRGQRDAEGKRCLREWPTGLYQHTGLRGFYIGSNDLRKIEDTISYLIYHLDISDNPNITFDASAICYYWQQGVYNLIYDKTQNILNCDKMLE
;
A
#
# COMPACT_ATOMS: atom_id res chain seq x y z
N MET A 1 1.30 -19.17 -19.39
CA MET A 1 0.16 -19.05 -18.45
C MET A 1 -0.06 -17.57 -18.16
N LEU A 2 -1.25 -17.06 -18.42
CA LEU A 2 -1.55 -15.62 -18.29
C LEU A 2 -2.17 -15.34 -16.91
N PHE A 3 -1.33 -15.21 -15.89
CA PHE A 3 -1.83 -14.79 -14.58
C PHE A 3 -2.18 -13.30 -14.60
N ARG A 4 -3.43 -12.99 -14.33
CA ARG A 4 -3.89 -11.61 -14.13
C ARG A 4 -3.89 -11.21 -12.66
N SER A 5 -4.15 -12.16 -11.78
CA SER A 5 -4.09 -11.96 -10.34
C SER A 5 -3.33 -13.09 -9.67
N LEU A 6 -2.62 -12.76 -8.62
CA LEU A 6 -1.86 -13.69 -7.81
C LEU A 6 -2.18 -13.45 -6.34
N ASP A 7 -2.70 -14.48 -5.69
CA ASP A 7 -2.99 -14.50 -4.28
C ASP A 7 -1.97 -15.38 -3.56
N LEU A 8 -1.16 -14.77 -2.72
CA LEU A 8 -0.15 -15.41 -1.86
C LEU A 8 -0.42 -15.16 -0.38
N THR A 9 -1.66 -14.83 -0.02
CA THR A 9 -2.05 -14.53 1.35
C THR A 9 -1.84 -15.70 2.30
N TYR A 10 -1.71 -15.40 3.60
CA TYR A 10 -1.63 -16.39 4.67
C TYR A 10 -0.48 -17.40 4.50
N ASN A 11 0.68 -16.93 4.13
CA ASN A 11 1.91 -17.70 4.08
C ASN A 11 2.92 -17.16 5.11
N LYS A 12 4.18 -17.54 4.98
CA LYS A 12 5.27 -17.05 5.84
C LYS A 12 6.37 -16.40 5.00
N LEU A 13 5.96 -15.74 3.92
CA LEU A 13 6.89 -15.11 3.00
C LEU A 13 7.55 -13.90 3.66
N LYS A 14 8.85 -13.77 3.48
CA LYS A 14 9.66 -12.63 3.94
C LYS A 14 10.23 -11.81 2.79
N ALA A 15 10.28 -12.40 1.61
CA ALA A 15 10.75 -11.76 0.40
C ALA A 15 10.09 -12.42 -0.81
N LEU A 16 10.06 -11.69 -1.92
CA LEU A 16 9.73 -12.25 -3.23
C LEU A 16 11.02 -12.58 -3.98
N SER A 17 10.96 -13.60 -4.85
CA SER A 17 12.08 -13.92 -5.72
C SER A 17 12.50 -12.70 -6.55
N LYS A 18 13.81 -12.58 -6.81
CA LYS A 18 14.35 -11.61 -7.77
C LYS A 18 13.75 -11.77 -9.18
N ASP A 19 13.24 -12.96 -9.49
CA ASP A 19 12.58 -13.28 -10.76
C ASP A 19 11.11 -12.83 -10.80
N PHE A 20 10.60 -12.21 -9.72
CA PHE A 20 9.29 -11.58 -9.68
C PHE A 20 9.33 -10.24 -10.41
N THR A 21 9.34 -10.29 -11.73
CA THR A 21 9.54 -9.13 -12.59
C THR A 21 8.43 -8.99 -13.64
N ALA A 22 8.37 -7.83 -14.26
CA ALA A 22 7.47 -7.56 -15.38
C ALA A 22 7.68 -8.51 -16.56
N GLU A 23 8.90 -8.98 -16.77
CA GLU A 23 9.22 -9.94 -17.83
C GLU A 23 8.58 -11.30 -17.57
N GLN A 24 8.62 -11.76 -16.34
CA GLN A 24 8.03 -13.03 -15.92
C GLN A 24 6.50 -12.98 -15.77
N LEU A 25 5.99 -11.82 -15.38
CA LEU A 25 4.58 -11.61 -15.07
C LEU A 25 4.00 -10.40 -15.84
N PRO A 26 4.06 -10.41 -17.19
CA PRO A 26 3.73 -9.23 -18.00
C PRO A 26 2.26 -8.82 -17.93
N TYR A 27 1.37 -9.73 -17.50
CA TYR A 27 -0.08 -9.49 -17.42
C TYR A 27 -0.61 -9.40 -15.98
N LEU A 28 0.29 -9.29 -15.00
CA LEU A 28 -0.13 -9.18 -13.61
C LEU A 28 -0.90 -7.87 -13.40
N TYR A 29 -2.16 -8.00 -13.02
CA TYR A 29 -3.07 -6.90 -12.73
C TYR A 29 -3.25 -6.68 -11.23
N GLY A 30 -3.38 -7.76 -10.47
CA GLY A 30 -3.59 -7.74 -9.03
C GLY A 30 -2.65 -8.67 -8.29
N LEU A 31 -2.10 -8.17 -7.19
CA LEU A 31 -1.25 -8.94 -6.28
C LEU A 31 -1.72 -8.76 -4.85
N ASP A 32 -1.94 -9.86 -4.15
CA ASP A 32 -2.20 -9.87 -2.73
C ASP A 32 -1.17 -10.76 -2.01
N ILE A 33 -0.31 -10.12 -1.22
CA ILE A 33 0.69 -10.76 -0.36
C ILE A 33 0.41 -10.48 1.12
N SER A 34 -0.84 -10.20 1.46
CA SER A 34 -1.27 -9.92 2.83
C SER A 34 -1.07 -11.13 3.74
N TYR A 35 -0.93 -10.87 5.04
CA TYR A 35 -0.79 -11.88 6.08
C TYR A 35 0.40 -12.82 5.87
N ASN A 36 1.52 -12.22 5.55
CA ASN A 36 2.84 -12.84 5.48
C ASN A 36 3.79 -12.22 6.53
N SER A 37 5.08 -12.27 6.31
CA SER A 37 6.11 -11.81 7.24
C SER A 37 7.09 -10.81 6.62
N PHE A 38 6.62 -9.98 5.68
CA PHE A 38 7.45 -8.93 5.09
C PHE A 38 7.74 -7.83 6.13
N ASP A 39 8.99 -7.61 6.43
CA ASP A 39 9.46 -6.48 7.24
C ASP A 39 9.92 -5.30 6.37
N LYS A 40 10.07 -5.53 5.06
CA LYS A 40 10.37 -4.52 4.04
C LYS A 40 9.41 -4.66 2.88
N PHE A 41 9.00 -3.53 2.32
CA PHE A 41 8.12 -3.50 1.16
C PHE A 41 8.84 -4.06 -0.07
N PRO A 42 8.29 -5.09 -0.75
CA PRO A 42 8.88 -5.63 -1.97
C PRO A 42 8.48 -4.75 -3.18
N PHE A 43 9.44 -4.01 -3.73
CA PHE A 43 9.23 -3.10 -4.86
C PHE A 43 9.14 -3.80 -6.22
N GLY A 44 9.68 -5.01 -6.35
CA GLY A 44 9.71 -5.74 -7.62
C GLY A 44 8.40 -5.75 -8.39
N PRO A 45 7.25 -6.06 -7.75
CA PRO A 45 5.95 -6.09 -8.41
C PRO A 45 5.52 -4.76 -9.05
N LEU A 46 5.98 -3.64 -8.52
CA LEU A 46 5.64 -2.31 -9.06
C LEU A 46 6.24 -2.08 -10.46
N ASN A 47 7.22 -2.87 -10.87
CA ASN A 47 7.76 -2.85 -12.23
C ASN A 47 6.85 -3.57 -13.25
N CYS A 48 5.83 -4.28 -12.79
CA CYS A 48 4.81 -4.87 -13.66
C CYS A 48 3.88 -3.76 -14.17
N ALA A 49 3.98 -3.41 -15.44
CA ALA A 49 3.28 -2.25 -16.01
C ALA A 49 1.75 -2.31 -15.89
N GLY A 50 1.18 -3.53 -15.85
CA GLY A 50 -0.26 -3.74 -15.69
C GLY A 50 -0.75 -3.80 -14.24
N LEU A 51 0.14 -3.74 -13.25
CA LEU A 51 -0.26 -3.86 -11.85
C LEU A 51 -1.10 -2.66 -11.42
N THR A 52 -2.35 -2.93 -11.06
CA THR A 52 -3.35 -1.93 -10.72
C THR A 52 -3.77 -2.02 -9.25
N VAL A 53 -3.73 -3.22 -8.68
CA VAL A 53 -4.09 -3.48 -7.29
C VAL A 53 -2.95 -4.21 -6.58
N TYR A 54 -2.52 -3.66 -5.46
CA TYR A 54 -1.48 -4.25 -4.62
C TYR A 54 -1.91 -4.23 -3.16
N ALA A 55 -1.98 -5.40 -2.54
CA ALA A 55 -2.32 -5.55 -1.14
C ALA A 55 -1.17 -6.21 -0.35
N ILE A 56 -0.81 -5.60 0.76
CA ILE A 56 0.22 -6.07 1.69
C ILE A 56 -0.21 -5.81 3.14
N ARG A 57 -1.43 -6.22 3.49
CA ARG A 57 -1.96 -6.08 4.84
C ARG A 57 -1.31 -7.06 5.81
N GLY A 58 -1.34 -6.73 7.09
CA GLY A 58 -1.22 -7.69 8.17
C GLY A 58 0.12 -8.43 8.26
N GLN A 59 1.24 -7.76 8.00
CA GLN A 59 2.56 -8.41 8.09
C GLN A 59 2.94 -8.64 9.55
N ARG A 60 3.32 -9.88 9.87
CA ARG A 60 3.66 -10.32 11.24
C ARG A 60 4.95 -11.13 11.21
N ASP A 61 5.78 -10.93 12.22
CA ASP A 61 6.95 -11.79 12.45
C ASP A 61 6.58 -13.16 13.02
N ALA A 62 7.57 -14.01 13.29
CA ALA A 62 7.37 -15.34 13.82
C ALA A 62 6.68 -15.36 15.21
N GLU A 63 6.74 -14.25 15.94
CA GLU A 63 6.11 -14.06 17.26
C GLU A 63 4.73 -13.40 17.18
N GLY A 64 4.22 -13.13 15.97
CA GLY A 64 2.94 -12.50 15.74
C GLY A 64 2.95 -10.97 15.89
N LYS A 65 4.12 -10.35 15.99
CA LYS A 65 4.25 -8.90 16.10
C LYS A 65 4.23 -8.26 14.71
N ARG A 66 3.67 -7.06 14.63
CA ARG A 66 3.67 -6.24 13.41
C ARG A 66 5.10 -5.91 13.01
N CYS A 67 5.48 -6.20 11.77
CA CYS A 67 6.87 -6.08 11.33
C CYS A 67 7.08 -5.14 10.13
N LEU A 68 6.04 -4.76 9.39
CA LEU A 68 6.16 -3.79 8.31
C LEU A 68 5.95 -2.37 8.88
N ARG A 69 7.01 -1.58 8.90
CA ARG A 69 7.05 -0.26 9.58
C ARG A 69 7.26 0.91 8.66
N GLU A 70 7.86 0.70 7.49
CA GLU A 70 8.24 1.77 6.59
C GLU A 70 7.28 1.86 5.39
N TRP A 71 6.83 3.07 5.12
CA TRP A 71 6.10 3.38 3.91
C TRP A 71 7.00 3.20 2.67
N PRO A 72 6.50 2.62 1.57
CA PRO A 72 7.27 2.50 0.33
C PRO A 72 7.46 3.86 -0.34
N THR A 73 8.58 4.51 -0.07
CA THR A 73 8.92 5.81 -0.63
C THR A 73 9.02 5.73 -2.16
N GLY A 74 8.48 6.74 -2.85
CA GLY A 74 8.49 6.81 -4.31
C GLY A 74 7.30 6.09 -4.98
N LEU A 75 6.30 5.68 -4.23
CA LEU A 75 5.11 5.02 -4.75
C LEU A 75 4.38 5.85 -5.83
N TYR A 76 4.45 7.17 -5.74
CA TYR A 76 3.85 8.09 -6.72
C TYR A 76 4.43 7.94 -8.14
N GLN A 77 5.60 7.36 -8.28
CA GLN A 77 6.24 7.10 -9.59
C GLN A 77 5.56 5.96 -10.36
N HIS A 78 4.75 5.16 -9.67
CA HIS A 78 4.07 4.00 -10.25
C HIS A 78 2.63 4.36 -10.64
N THR A 79 2.49 5.05 -11.75
CA THR A 79 1.23 5.66 -12.21
C THR A 79 0.13 4.68 -12.60
N GLY A 80 0.44 3.42 -12.77
CA GLY A 80 -0.55 2.36 -13.06
C GLY A 80 -1.36 1.92 -11.84
N LEU A 81 -0.84 2.12 -10.63
CA LEU A 81 -1.48 1.64 -9.41
C LEU A 81 -2.73 2.46 -9.09
N ARG A 82 -3.84 1.78 -8.82
CA ARG A 82 -5.15 2.37 -8.50
C ARG A 82 -5.66 2.00 -7.13
N GLY A 83 -5.37 0.80 -6.65
CA GLY A 83 -5.69 0.33 -5.31
C GLY A 83 -4.43 -0.11 -4.58
N PHE A 84 -4.22 0.46 -3.39
CA PHE A 84 -3.08 0.10 -2.53
C PHE A 84 -3.57 -0.13 -1.11
N TYR A 85 -3.35 -1.32 -0.60
CA TYR A 85 -3.89 -1.78 0.67
C TYR A 85 -2.76 -2.21 1.59
N ILE A 86 -2.42 -1.35 2.56
CA ILE A 86 -1.30 -1.55 3.49
C ILE A 86 -1.75 -1.46 4.95
N GLY A 87 -3.03 -1.73 5.19
CA GLY A 87 -3.62 -1.76 6.52
C GLY A 87 -3.06 -2.85 7.43
N SER A 88 -3.36 -2.77 8.70
CA SER A 88 -2.98 -3.77 9.72
C SER A 88 -1.47 -4.03 9.82
N ASN A 89 -0.68 -2.97 9.68
CA ASN A 89 0.78 -2.99 9.83
C ASN A 89 1.23 -2.09 11.00
N ASP A 90 2.49 -1.72 11.04
CA ASP A 90 3.06 -0.81 12.04
C ASP A 90 3.71 0.41 11.38
N LEU A 91 3.07 0.92 10.34
CA LEU A 91 3.53 2.13 9.66
C LEU A 91 3.57 3.30 10.65
N ARG A 92 4.65 4.09 10.59
CA ARG A 92 4.88 5.20 11.52
C ARG A 92 4.60 6.56 10.90
N LYS A 93 5.10 6.79 9.71
CA LYS A 93 5.02 8.08 9.05
C LYS A 93 4.90 7.92 7.55
N ILE A 94 4.01 8.69 6.95
CA ILE A 94 3.90 8.85 5.52
C ILE A 94 4.27 10.30 5.20
N GLU A 95 5.46 10.51 4.65
CA GLU A 95 5.96 11.81 4.21
C GLU A 95 5.98 11.95 2.69
N ASP A 96 5.61 10.88 2.01
CA ASP A 96 5.70 10.79 0.57
C ASP A 96 4.51 11.49 -0.12
N THR A 97 4.73 11.88 -1.35
CA THR A 97 3.64 12.33 -2.22
C THR A 97 2.86 11.10 -2.68
N ILE A 98 1.58 11.05 -2.35
CA ILE A 98 0.71 10.00 -2.81
C ILE A 98 0.01 10.47 -4.09
N SER A 99 0.13 9.67 -5.13
CA SER A 99 -0.53 9.97 -6.41
C SER A 99 -2.06 9.96 -6.23
N TYR A 100 -2.71 11.01 -6.69
CA TYR A 100 -4.18 11.07 -6.79
C TYR A 100 -4.77 9.98 -7.70
N LEU A 101 -3.94 9.29 -8.46
CA LEU A 101 -4.35 8.16 -9.30
C LEU A 101 -4.58 6.89 -8.49
N ILE A 102 -4.13 6.83 -7.23
CA ILE A 102 -4.47 5.75 -6.31
C ILE A 102 -5.85 6.05 -5.72
N TYR A 103 -6.91 5.58 -6.36
CA TYR A 103 -8.29 5.86 -5.93
C TYR A 103 -8.68 5.22 -4.60
N HIS A 104 -8.07 4.08 -4.28
CA HIS A 104 -8.33 3.35 -3.04
C HIS A 104 -7.02 3.18 -2.27
N LEU A 105 -6.89 3.87 -1.16
CA LEU A 105 -5.77 3.72 -0.23
C LEU A 105 -6.28 3.27 1.13
N ASP A 106 -5.86 2.09 1.57
CA ASP A 106 -6.17 1.57 2.89
C ASP A 106 -4.94 1.60 3.79
N ILE A 107 -4.96 2.49 4.77
CA ILE A 107 -3.95 2.63 5.83
C ILE A 107 -4.51 2.30 7.22
N SER A 108 -5.72 1.75 7.29
CA SER A 108 -6.37 1.41 8.53
C SER A 108 -5.54 0.44 9.38
N ASP A 109 -5.81 0.40 10.67
CA ASP A 109 -5.13 -0.46 11.63
C ASP A 109 -3.58 -0.36 11.57
N ASN A 110 -3.09 0.88 11.44
CA ASN A 110 -1.72 1.28 11.71
C ASN A 110 -1.76 2.28 12.88
N PRO A 111 -1.73 1.81 14.14
CA PRO A 111 -2.12 2.64 15.29
C PRO A 111 -1.19 3.82 15.56
N ASN A 112 0.03 3.77 15.08
CA ASN A 112 1.04 4.81 15.32
C ASN A 112 1.35 5.67 14.09
N ILE A 113 0.51 5.59 13.05
CA ILE A 113 0.74 6.31 11.81
C ILE A 113 0.53 7.81 11.98
N THR A 114 1.41 8.59 11.35
CA THR A 114 1.19 10.01 11.07
C THR A 114 1.20 10.20 9.55
N PHE A 115 0.14 10.77 9.02
CA PHE A 115 -0.03 10.99 7.59
C PHE A 115 -0.39 12.44 7.30
N ASP A 116 0.44 13.12 6.51
CA ASP A 116 0.13 14.45 5.99
C ASP A 116 -0.66 14.31 4.69
N ALA A 117 -1.95 14.57 4.78
CA ALA A 117 -2.87 14.41 3.66
C ALA A 117 -3.02 15.67 2.79
N SER A 118 -2.21 16.73 3.00
CA SER A 118 -2.36 18.01 2.31
C SER A 118 -2.43 17.89 0.78
N ALA A 119 -1.69 16.94 0.20
CA ALA A 119 -1.66 16.74 -1.25
C ALA A 119 -2.93 16.07 -1.82
N ILE A 120 -3.70 15.35 -1.00
CA ILE A 120 -4.84 14.56 -1.44
C ILE A 120 -6.18 15.01 -0.85
N CYS A 121 -6.18 15.87 0.16
CA CYS A 121 -7.41 16.27 0.86
C CYS A 121 -8.48 16.81 -0.08
N TYR A 122 -8.11 17.60 -1.06
CA TYR A 122 -9.05 18.15 -2.04
C TYR A 122 -9.79 17.04 -2.79
N TYR A 123 -9.06 16.07 -3.32
CA TYR A 123 -9.64 14.96 -4.08
C TYR A 123 -10.48 14.05 -3.20
N TRP A 124 -10.05 13.82 -1.98
CA TRP A 124 -10.79 13.04 -1.00
C TRP A 124 -12.13 13.67 -0.65
N GLN A 125 -12.15 14.97 -0.39
CA GLN A 125 -13.38 15.73 -0.10
C GLN A 125 -14.35 15.75 -1.28
N GLN A 126 -13.84 15.73 -2.50
CA GLN A 126 -14.66 15.64 -3.70
C GLN A 126 -15.16 14.21 -4.01
N GLY A 127 -14.84 13.23 -3.16
CA GLY A 127 -15.22 11.83 -3.37
C GLY A 127 -14.44 11.11 -4.48
N VAL A 128 -13.40 11.73 -5.00
CA VAL A 128 -12.56 11.13 -6.06
C VAL A 128 -11.53 10.18 -5.47
N TYR A 129 -11.28 10.27 -4.19
CA TYR A 129 -10.26 9.52 -3.48
C TYR A 129 -10.88 8.78 -2.29
N ASN A 130 -10.71 7.47 -2.25
CA ASN A 130 -11.21 6.66 -1.14
C ASN A 130 -10.06 6.31 -0.19
N LEU A 131 -9.95 7.08 0.89
CA LEU A 131 -9.01 6.83 1.99
C LEU A 131 -9.72 6.04 3.09
N ILE A 132 -9.23 4.83 3.36
CA ILE A 132 -9.70 3.98 4.44
C ILE A 132 -8.74 4.11 5.60
N TYR A 133 -9.22 4.66 6.72
CA TYR A 133 -8.42 4.94 7.90
C TYR A 133 -9.26 4.84 9.18
N ASP A 134 -8.61 4.74 10.32
CA ASP A 134 -9.26 4.75 11.63
C ASP A 134 -9.33 6.18 12.19
N LYS A 135 -10.41 6.53 12.85
CA LYS A 135 -10.61 7.85 13.48
C LYS A 135 -9.55 8.22 14.52
N THR A 136 -8.87 7.22 15.05
CA THR A 136 -7.79 7.41 16.03
C THR A 136 -6.44 7.71 15.40
N GLN A 137 -6.32 7.57 14.09
CA GLN A 137 -5.08 7.83 13.37
C GLN A 137 -4.83 9.34 13.23
N ASN A 138 -3.54 9.71 13.26
CA ASN A 138 -3.13 11.09 13.14
C ASN A 138 -3.02 11.52 11.67
N ILE A 139 -4.15 11.96 11.10
CA ILE A 139 -4.22 12.49 9.74
C ILE A 139 -4.17 14.02 9.82
N LEU A 140 -3.10 14.60 9.26
CA LEU A 140 -2.83 16.03 9.33
C LEU A 140 -3.35 16.75 8.09
N ASN A 141 -3.69 18.04 8.27
CA ASN A 141 -3.91 19.05 7.23
C ASN A 141 -5.19 18.92 6.38
N CYS A 142 -6.05 17.95 6.60
CA CYS A 142 -7.33 17.91 5.89
C CYS A 142 -8.35 18.94 6.40
N ASP A 143 -8.45 19.12 7.71
CA ASP A 143 -9.45 20.01 8.32
C ASP A 143 -9.18 21.49 8.03
N LYS A 144 -7.92 21.87 7.81
CA LYS A 144 -7.53 23.25 7.53
C LYS A 144 -7.81 23.71 6.10
N MET A 145 -8.15 22.80 5.20
CA MET A 145 -8.48 23.14 3.80
C MET A 145 -9.98 23.38 3.59
N LEU A 146 -10.78 23.28 4.67
CA LEU A 146 -12.22 23.53 4.66
C LEU A 146 -12.60 24.95 5.09
N GLU A 147 -11.62 25.74 5.55
CA GLU A 147 -11.77 27.17 5.86
C GLU A 147 -11.43 28.05 4.63
#